data_55cc9fc717be3b577e64fd68ca5e1173
#
_entry.id   55cc9fc717be3b577e64fd68ca5e1173
#
_cell.length_a   1.000
_cell.length_b   1.000
_cell.length_c   1.000
_cell.angle_alpha   90.00
_cell.angle_beta   90.00
_cell.angle_gamma   90.00
#
_symmetry.space_group_name_H-M   'P 1'
#
loop_
_entity.id
_entity.type
_entity.pdbx_description
1 polymer ?
#
loop_
_entity_poly.entity_id
_entity_poly.type
_entity_poly.pdbx_seq_one_letter_code
_entity_poly.pdbx_strand_id
1 'polypeptide(L)'
;MYSFTFERPQTLRQDVNLLSKNADAKLLAGGHTLLPTMKLRLANPPVLIDMSRIEGLTGIELTGRAVTIGALTRHNDVHTSPVVQQALPVLAKLAGLIGDPAVRHMGTIGGSVANNDPNADYPAACLGLGATIITNKRRIVADEFFTGMFSTALEPTEIITKVSFPIPKKAAYQKFRNQASRYALVGVFVGKRSSEIRVAVTGAGANGVFRVPSFEEALKKRFSPKSLEGLTIPADGLNSDIHGSAEYRAHLVGVLARRAVAEAVASSSVIERVVDAVSSVVP
;
A
#
# COMPACT_ATOMS: atom_id res chain seq x y z
N MET A 1 23.27 -12.68 -12.43
CA MET A 1 23.52 -11.74 -11.32
C MET A 1 25.00 -11.46 -11.24
N TYR A 2 25.38 -10.29 -10.74
CA TYR A 2 26.73 -10.02 -10.27
C TYR A 2 26.98 -10.73 -8.94
N SER A 3 28.25 -10.87 -8.52
CA SER A 3 28.62 -11.42 -7.21
C SER A 3 28.27 -10.43 -6.10
N PHE A 4 27.84 -10.94 -4.96
CA PHE A 4 27.51 -10.15 -3.78
C PHE A 4 27.81 -10.97 -2.51
N THR A 5 28.02 -10.31 -1.39
CA THR A 5 28.06 -10.92 -0.07
C THR A 5 26.63 -11.07 0.46
N PHE A 6 26.31 -12.23 1.01
CA PHE A 6 25.01 -12.52 1.59
C PHE A 6 25.10 -12.57 3.11
N GLU A 7 24.39 -11.65 3.77
CA GLU A 7 24.32 -11.54 5.22
C GLU A 7 22.92 -11.89 5.72
N ARG A 8 22.84 -12.57 6.86
CA ARG A 8 21.58 -12.98 7.47
C ARG A 8 21.57 -12.69 8.98
N PRO A 9 21.42 -11.44 9.39
CA PRO A 9 21.37 -11.04 10.78
C PRO A 9 20.13 -11.57 11.49
N GLN A 10 20.20 -11.62 12.82
CA GLN A 10 19.09 -12.09 13.66
C GLN A 10 18.38 -10.97 14.41
N THR A 11 18.93 -9.77 14.37
CA THR A 11 18.36 -8.60 15.05
C THR A 11 18.37 -7.37 14.17
N LEU A 12 17.37 -6.49 14.35
CA LEU A 12 17.27 -5.22 13.65
C LEU A 12 18.50 -4.33 13.84
N ARG A 13 19.15 -4.40 15.02
CA ARG A 13 20.39 -3.68 15.29
C ARG A 13 21.55 -4.15 14.41
N GLN A 14 21.64 -5.46 14.12
CA GLN A 14 22.64 -5.99 13.21
C GLN A 14 22.40 -5.51 11.78
N ASP A 15 21.14 -5.46 11.31
CA ASP A 15 20.77 -4.89 10.01
C ASP A 15 21.23 -3.44 9.87
N VAL A 16 20.90 -2.61 10.86
CA VAL A 16 21.31 -1.19 10.88
C VAL A 16 22.82 -1.05 10.83
N ASN A 17 23.55 -1.89 11.56
CA ASN A 17 25.01 -1.90 11.54
C ASN A 17 25.59 -2.31 10.18
N LEU A 18 24.98 -3.27 9.49
CA LEU A 18 25.41 -3.69 8.15
C LEU A 18 25.12 -2.60 7.12
N LEU A 19 23.96 -1.97 7.17
CA LEU A 19 23.61 -0.81 6.31
C LEU A 19 24.56 0.36 6.55
N SER A 20 24.89 0.68 7.81
CA SER A 20 25.80 1.81 8.11
C SER A 20 27.23 1.59 7.62
N LYS A 21 27.69 0.33 7.53
CA LYS A 21 29.01 -0.04 7.03
C LYS A 21 29.07 -0.12 5.50
N ASN A 22 27.95 -0.32 4.84
CA ASN A 22 27.85 -0.58 3.41
C ASN A 22 26.71 0.25 2.81
N ALA A 23 27.03 1.47 2.35
CA ALA A 23 26.02 2.40 1.84
C ALA A 23 25.19 1.85 0.66
N ASP A 24 25.78 0.96 -0.17
CA ASP A 24 25.12 0.35 -1.31
C ASP A 24 24.47 -1.01 -0.99
N ALA A 25 24.52 -1.45 0.28
CA ALA A 25 23.82 -2.65 0.69
C ALA A 25 22.31 -2.53 0.47
N LYS A 26 21.65 -3.66 0.19
CA LYS A 26 20.19 -3.71 0.04
C LYS A 26 19.59 -4.73 1.00
N LEU A 27 18.50 -4.34 1.63
CA LEU A 27 17.68 -5.22 2.43
C LEU A 27 16.88 -6.18 1.54
N LEU A 28 16.87 -7.44 1.88
CA LEU A 28 16.07 -8.47 1.23
C LEU A 28 14.91 -8.86 2.15
N ALA A 29 13.70 -8.48 1.77
CA ALA A 29 12.44 -8.94 2.36
C ALA A 29 11.86 -10.10 1.50
N GLY A 30 10.75 -9.87 0.80
CA GLY A 30 10.16 -10.87 -0.09
C GLY A 30 10.90 -11.12 -1.40
N GLY A 31 11.82 -10.25 -1.80
CA GLY A 31 12.71 -10.40 -2.96
C GLY A 31 12.04 -10.24 -4.33
N HIS A 32 10.75 -10.00 -4.41
CA HIS A 32 10.00 -10.02 -5.68
C HIS A 32 10.19 -8.81 -6.58
N THR A 33 10.87 -7.77 -6.12
CA THR A 33 11.37 -6.67 -6.94
C THR A 33 12.89 -6.76 -7.09
N LEU A 34 13.60 -6.87 -5.97
CA LEU A 34 15.06 -6.79 -5.95
C LEU A 34 15.72 -7.97 -6.71
N LEU A 35 15.30 -9.21 -6.47
CA LEU A 35 15.92 -10.38 -7.13
C LEU A 35 15.72 -10.41 -8.65
N PRO A 36 14.52 -10.14 -9.21
CA PRO A 36 14.36 -9.95 -10.65
C PRO A 36 15.25 -8.85 -11.24
N THR A 37 15.33 -7.70 -10.57
CA THR A 37 16.19 -6.57 -10.99
C THR A 37 17.67 -6.96 -11.00
N MET A 38 18.14 -7.71 -9.98
CA MET A 38 19.49 -8.26 -9.95
C MET A 38 19.74 -9.33 -11.03
N LYS A 39 18.74 -10.18 -11.33
CA LYS A 39 18.81 -11.18 -12.41
C LYS A 39 18.97 -10.52 -13.78
N LEU A 40 18.28 -9.40 -14.00
CA LEU A 40 18.39 -8.59 -15.23
C LEU A 40 19.64 -7.69 -15.25
N ARG A 41 20.48 -7.75 -14.20
CA ARG A 41 21.68 -6.90 -14.03
C ARG A 41 21.41 -5.39 -13.97
N LEU A 42 20.19 -5.01 -13.59
CA LEU A 42 19.79 -3.61 -13.40
C LEU A 42 20.09 -3.11 -11.97
N ALA A 43 20.41 -4.01 -11.05
CA ALA A 43 20.90 -3.71 -9.71
C ALA A 43 22.10 -4.60 -9.40
N ASN A 44 23.10 -4.00 -8.70
CA ASN A 44 24.33 -4.65 -8.32
C ASN A 44 24.73 -4.27 -6.87
N PRO A 45 23.93 -4.63 -5.86
CA PRO A 45 24.30 -4.38 -4.47
C PRO A 45 25.52 -5.25 -4.10
N PRO A 46 26.57 -4.69 -3.48
CA PRO A 46 27.72 -5.47 -3.02
C PRO A 46 27.37 -6.38 -1.84
N VAL A 47 26.36 -6.00 -1.05
CA VAL A 47 25.88 -6.76 0.11
C VAL A 47 24.36 -6.88 0.06
N LEU A 48 23.86 -8.09 0.20
CA LEU A 48 22.46 -8.41 0.33
C LEU A 48 22.16 -8.87 1.76
N ILE A 49 21.27 -8.16 2.46
CA ILE A 49 20.97 -8.38 3.87
C ILE A 49 19.58 -9.01 3.99
N ASP A 50 19.50 -10.29 4.29
CA ASP A 50 18.26 -11.04 4.43
C ASP A 50 17.63 -10.84 5.81
N MET A 51 16.49 -10.18 5.84
CA MET A 51 15.75 -9.84 7.07
C MET A 51 14.90 -11.01 7.61
N SER A 52 14.84 -12.15 6.95
CA SER A 52 13.88 -13.23 7.24
C SER A 52 13.99 -13.84 8.65
N ARG A 53 15.12 -13.66 9.33
CA ARG A 53 15.35 -14.16 10.69
C ARG A 53 15.11 -13.16 11.81
N ILE A 54 14.71 -11.94 11.47
CA ILE A 54 14.47 -10.90 12.49
C ILE A 54 13.08 -11.11 13.07
N GLU A 55 13.03 -11.39 14.36
CA GLU A 55 11.78 -11.53 15.10
C GLU A 55 11.02 -10.19 15.20
N GLY A 56 9.70 -10.26 15.34
CA GLY A 56 8.82 -9.10 15.54
C GLY A 56 8.51 -8.27 14.28
N LEU A 57 9.07 -8.63 13.10
CA LEU A 57 8.77 -7.97 11.84
C LEU A 57 7.62 -8.61 11.06
N THR A 58 7.07 -9.74 11.53
CA THR A 58 5.88 -10.39 10.97
C THR A 58 4.72 -10.28 11.96
N GLY A 59 3.51 -10.51 11.46
CA GLY A 59 2.31 -10.57 12.29
C GLY A 59 1.33 -9.44 12.03
N ILE A 60 0.11 -9.62 12.50
CA ILE A 60 -1.02 -8.72 12.30
C ILE A 60 -1.74 -8.57 13.64
N GLU A 61 -1.87 -7.34 14.10
CA GLU A 61 -2.46 -7.02 15.39
C GLU A 61 -3.59 -5.98 15.21
N LEU A 62 -4.70 -6.19 15.93
CA LEU A 62 -5.71 -5.16 16.13
C LEU A 62 -5.35 -4.37 17.40
N THR A 63 -4.98 -3.11 17.25
CA THR A 63 -4.58 -2.25 18.36
C THR A 63 -5.52 -1.05 18.44
N GLY A 64 -6.46 -1.07 19.36
CA GLY A 64 -7.50 -0.06 19.46
C GLY A 64 -8.33 0.01 18.17
N ARG A 65 -8.28 1.13 17.47
CA ARG A 65 -9.00 1.36 16.20
C ARG A 65 -8.07 1.33 14.97
N ALA A 66 -7.04 0.52 15.01
CA ALA A 66 -6.09 0.37 13.91
C ALA A 66 -5.67 -1.10 13.75
N VAL A 67 -5.49 -1.53 12.51
CA VAL A 67 -4.81 -2.78 12.17
C VAL A 67 -3.34 -2.46 11.93
N THR A 68 -2.46 -3.06 12.72
CA THR A 68 -1.01 -2.89 12.62
C THR A 68 -0.38 -4.17 12.07
N ILE A 69 0.42 -4.03 11.02
CA ILE A 69 0.98 -5.14 10.26
C ILE A 69 2.50 -5.03 10.26
N GLY A 70 3.19 -6.10 10.64
CA GLY A 70 4.65 -6.19 10.59
C GLY A 70 5.18 -6.13 9.16
N ALA A 71 6.31 -5.47 8.94
CA ALA A 71 6.85 -5.16 7.62
C ALA A 71 7.15 -6.41 6.76
N LEU A 72 7.52 -7.53 7.37
CA LEU A 72 7.78 -8.80 6.68
C LEU A 72 6.55 -9.69 6.52
N THR A 73 5.36 -9.24 6.91
CA THR A 73 4.10 -9.96 6.69
C THR A 73 3.82 -10.03 5.18
N ARG A 74 3.59 -11.24 4.69
CA ARG A 74 3.39 -11.51 3.27
C ARG A 74 2.03 -10.99 2.79
N HIS A 75 1.91 -10.67 1.51
CA HIS A 75 0.64 -10.23 0.93
C HIS A 75 -0.47 -11.26 1.13
N ASN A 76 -0.13 -12.56 1.02
CA ASN A 76 -1.08 -13.64 1.24
C ASN A 76 -1.59 -13.66 2.70
N ASP A 77 -0.71 -13.45 3.66
CA ASP A 77 -1.08 -13.45 5.09
C ASP A 77 -2.00 -12.25 5.41
N VAL A 78 -1.76 -11.09 4.79
CA VAL A 78 -2.67 -9.93 4.89
C VAL A 78 -4.03 -10.26 4.26
N HIS A 79 -4.05 -10.89 3.07
CA HIS A 79 -5.26 -11.27 2.36
C HIS A 79 -6.13 -12.26 3.14
N THR A 80 -5.51 -13.28 3.73
CA THR A 80 -6.22 -14.40 4.38
C THR A 80 -6.42 -14.22 5.88
N SER A 81 -5.84 -13.16 6.49
CA SER A 81 -5.95 -12.90 7.92
C SER A 81 -7.41 -12.65 8.34
N PRO A 82 -7.96 -13.44 9.28
CA PRO A 82 -9.28 -13.16 9.83
C PRO A 82 -9.40 -11.77 10.46
N VAL A 83 -8.33 -11.29 11.12
CA VAL A 83 -8.28 -9.96 11.73
C VAL A 83 -8.45 -8.87 10.66
N VAL A 84 -7.73 -8.98 9.53
CA VAL A 84 -7.84 -8.00 8.43
C VAL A 84 -9.19 -8.11 7.73
N GLN A 85 -9.66 -9.33 7.48
CA GLN A 85 -10.96 -9.56 6.81
C GLN A 85 -12.14 -9.00 7.62
N GLN A 86 -12.08 -9.06 8.94
CA GLN A 86 -13.12 -8.52 9.82
C GLN A 86 -12.99 -7.02 10.04
N ALA A 87 -11.79 -6.54 10.40
CA ALA A 87 -11.60 -5.14 10.80
C ALA A 87 -11.35 -4.18 9.62
N LEU A 88 -10.72 -4.67 8.54
CA LEU A 88 -10.31 -3.86 7.39
C LEU A 88 -10.42 -4.64 6.07
N PRO A 89 -11.62 -5.13 5.69
CA PRO A 89 -11.82 -6.03 4.55
C PRO A 89 -11.32 -5.47 3.22
N VAL A 90 -11.34 -4.16 3.05
CA VAL A 90 -10.78 -3.49 1.85
C VAL A 90 -9.28 -3.76 1.69
N LEU A 91 -8.51 -3.84 2.78
CA LEU A 91 -7.08 -4.12 2.74
C LEU A 91 -6.82 -5.60 2.41
N ALA A 92 -7.61 -6.51 2.96
CA ALA A 92 -7.56 -7.93 2.60
C ALA A 92 -7.85 -8.13 1.11
N LYS A 93 -8.89 -7.48 0.58
CA LYS A 93 -9.23 -7.49 -0.85
C LYS A 93 -8.08 -6.95 -1.70
N LEU A 94 -7.54 -5.77 -1.34
CA LEU A 94 -6.42 -5.16 -2.05
C LEU A 94 -5.21 -6.10 -2.10
N ALA A 95 -4.82 -6.68 -0.96
CA ALA A 95 -3.69 -7.62 -0.89
C ALA A 95 -3.89 -8.83 -1.81
N GLY A 96 -5.12 -9.35 -1.92
CA GLY A 96 -5.50 -10.44 -2.83
C GLY A 96 -5.41 -10.09 -4.32
N LEU A 97 -5.39 -8.79 -4.65
CA LEU A 97 -5.26 -8.30 -6.04
C LEU A 97 -3.81 -8.07 -6.47
N ILE A 98 -2.83 -8.24 -5.56
CA ILE A 98 -1.40 -8.06 -5.86
C ILE A 98 -0.88 -9.29 -6.60
N GLY A 99 -0.34 -9.09 -7.80
CA GLY A 99 0.34 -10.11 -8.58
C GLY A 99 -0.46 -11.41 -8.73
N ASP A 100 0.25 -12.51 -8.71
CA ASP A 100 -0.28 -13.88 -8.66
C ASP A 100 -0.04 -14.53 -7.28
N PRO A 101 -0.50 -15.78 -7.06
CA PRO A 101 -0.26 -16.47 -5.77
C PRO A 101 1.22 -16.61 -5.41
N ALA A 102 2.13 -16.84 -6.38
CA ALA A 102 3.56 -16.97 -6.11
C ALA A 102 4.14 -15.66 -5.58
N VAL A 103 3.75 -14.53 -6.19
CA VAL A 103 4.11 -13.18 -5.71
C VAL A 103 3.60 -12.95 -4.29
N ARG A 104 2.32 -13.26 -4.03
CA ARG A 104 1.72 -13.00 -2.71
C ARG A 104 2.29 -13.84 -1.57
N HIS A 105 2.77 -15.05 -1.86
CA HIS A 105 3.40 -15.91 -0.85
C HIS A 105 4.84 -15.52 -0.50
N MET A 106 5.43 -14.59 -1.23
CA MET A 106 6.80 -14.11 -0.98
C MET A 106 6.86 -12.61 -0.69
N GLY A 107 6.20 -11.80 -1.52
CA GLY A 107 6.19 -10.35 -1.38
C GLY A 107 5.60 -9.89 -0.05
N THR A 108 6.16 -8.85 0.54
CA THR A 108 5.82 -8.34 1.88
C THR A 108 5.30 -6.92 1.82
N ILE A 109 4.46 -6.55 2.79
CA ILE A 109 3.89 -5.20 2.87
C ILE A 109 4.98 -4.14 3.02
N GLY A 110 5.95 -4.34 3.92
CA GLY A 110 7.04 -3.40 4.12
C GLY A 110 7.94 -3.26 2.90
N GLY A 111 8.23 -4.37 2.20
CA GLY A 111 8.98 -4.34 0.94
C GLY A 111 8.27 -3.54 -0.15
N SER A 112 6.95 -3.71 -0.30
CA SER A 112 6.15 -2.95 -1.25
C SER A 112 6.10 -1.46 -0.92
N VAL A 113 5.90 -1.10 0.36
CA VAL A 113 5.83 0.29 0.83
C VAL A 113 7.19 0.98 0.71
N ALA A 114 8.29 0.29 1.08
CA ALA A 114 9.64 0.83 0.96
C ALA A 114 10.09 1.02 -0.49
N ASN A 115 9.71 0.11 -1.39
CA ASN A 115 10.04 0.19 -2.82
C ASN A 115 9.31 1.33 -3.53
N ASN A 116 8.11 1.69 -3.06
CA ASN A 116 7.26 2.74 -3.61
C ASN A 116 7.18 2.73 -5.15
N ASP A 117 6.91 1.55 -5.73
CA ASP A 117 6.63 1.44 -7.15
C ASP A 117 5.37 2.23 -7.49
N PRO A 118 5.38 3.09 -8.52
CA PRO A 118 4.21 3.88 -8.93
C PRO A 118 2.94 3.07 -9.17
N ASN A 119 3.09 1.80 -9.55
CA ASN A 119 1.98 0.91 -9.87
C ASN A 119 1.62 -0.05 -8.71
N ALA A 120 2.29 0.07 -7.55
CA ALA A 120 1.99 -0.75 -6.38
C ALA A 120 0.67 -0.35 -5.71
N ASP A 121 -0.04 -1.34 -5.16
CA ASP A 121 -1.37 -1.14 -4.57
C ASP A 121 -1.31 -0.54 -3.15
N TYR A 122 -0.35 -0.98 -2.30
CA TYR A 122 -0.29 -0.54 -0.90
C TYR A 122 -0.07 0.97 -0.69
N PRO A 123 0.70 1.70 -1.52
CA PRO A 123 0.80 3.15 -1.35
C PRO A 123 -0.55 3.86 -1.40
N ALA A 124 -1.48 3.42 -2.28
CA ALA A 124 -2.83 3.97 -2.32
C ALA A 124 -3.63 3.66 -1.05
N ALA A 125 -3.47 2.45 -0.46
CA ALA A 125 -4.09 2.12 0.82
C ALA A 125 -3.50 2.95 1.96
N CYS A 126 -2.19 3.17 1.97
CA CYS A 126 -1.52 4.00 2.98
C CYS A 126 -2.06 5.43 2.97
N LEU A 127 -2.12 6.08 1.81
CA LEU A 127 -2.67 7.42 1.67
C LEU A 127 -4.18 7.46 1.93
N GLY A 128 -4.93 6.51 1.34
CA GLY A 128 -6.39 6.47 1.41
C GLY A 128 -6.94 6.17 2.80
N LEU A 129 -6.17 5.51 3.67
CA LEU A 129 -6.52 5.25 5.05
C LEU A 129 -5.85 6.22 6.04
N GLY A 130 -4.88 7.02 5.61
CA GLY A 130 -4.05 7.83 6.50
C GLY A 130 -3.21 6.96 7.42
N ALA A 131 -2.52 5.98 6.84
CA ALA A 131 -1.67 5.06 7.58
C ALA A 131 -0.46 5.76 8.23
N THR A 132 0.11 5.11 9.23
CA THR A 132 1.38 5.49 9.84
C THR A 132 2.40 4.39 9.55
N ILE A 133 3.49 4.74 8.92
CA ILE A 133 4.67 3.90 8.70
C ILE A 133 5.56 4.00 9.94
N ILE A 134 5.85 2.88 10.57
CA ILE A 134 6.64 2.78 11.79
C ILE A 134 7.99 2.19 11.41
N THR A 135 9.04 2.92 11.72
CA THR A 135 10.41 2.51 11.44
C THR A 135 11.16 2.17 12.74
N ASN A 136 12.41 1.77 12.63
CA ASN A 136 13.31 1.60 13.76
C ASN A 136 13.67 2.93 14.46
N LYS A 137 13.38 4.08 13.84
CA LYS A 137 13.74 5.41 14.36
C LYS A 137 12.54 6.27 14.75
N ARG A 138 11.46 6.24 13.95
CA ARG A 138 10.33 7.18 14.07
C ARG A 138 9.03 6.65 13.48
N ARG A 139 7.99 7.45 13.61
CA ARG A 139 6.68 7.24 12.98
C ARG A 139 6.47 8.30 11.92
N ILE A 140 6.13 7.91 10.71
CA ILE A 140 5.94 8.80 9.57
C ILE A 140 4.50 8.62 9.07
N VAL A 141 3.75 9.71 8.93
CA VAL A 141 2.42 9.65 8.32
C VAL A 141 2.54 9.40 6.82
N ALA A 142 1.59 8.66 6.25
CA ALA A 142 1.66 8.29 4.83
C ALA A 142 1.74 9.48 3.88
N ASP A 143 1.12 10.60 4.23
CA ASP A 143 1.15 11.84 3.43
C ASP A 143 2.58 12.43 3.31
N GLU A 144 3.47 12.14 4.24
CA GLU A 144 4.86 12.60 4.26
C GLU A 144 5.86 11.51 3.83
N PHE A 145 5.37 10.26 3.70
CA PHE A 145 6.25 9.12 3.47
C PHE A 145 6.64 8.93 1.99
N PHE A 146 5.69 9.09 1.07
CA PHE A 146 5.89 8.89 -0.36
C PHE A 146 6.35 10.20 -1.01
N THR A 147 7.64 10.29 -1.36
CA THR A 147 8.28 11.54 -1.82
C THR A 147 8.45 11.63 -3.34
N GLY A 148 8.17 10.56 -4.08
CA GLY A 148 8.29 10.50 -5.53
C GLY A 148 8.37 9.05 -6.02
N MET A 149 8.54 8.87 -7.32
CA MET A 149 8.67 7.54 -7.95
C MET A 149 9.90 6.81 -7.38
N PHE A 150 9.70 5.62 -6.80
CA PHE A 150 10.73 4.82 -6.11
C PHE A 150 11.48 5.59 -5.00
N SER A 151 10.85 6.63 -4.46
CA SER A 151 11.44 7.49 -3.43
C SER A 151 10.52 7.61 -2.22
N THR A 152 11.11 7.51 -1.03
CA THR A 152 10.41 7.61 0.25
C THR A 152 11.20 8.50 1.22
N ALA A 153 10.57 8.89 2.32
CA ALA A 153 11.20 9.66 3.39
C ALA A 153 12.15 8.84 4.28
N LEU A 154 12.44 7.57 3.94
CA LEU A 154 13.38 6.74 4.70
C LEU A 154 14.81 7.27 4.59
N GLU A 155 15.47 7.36 5.73
CA GLU A 155 16.92 7.63 5.79
C GLU A 155 17.74 6.36 5.45
N PRO A 156 19.04 6.47 5.09
CA PRO A 156 19.87 5.34 4.63
C PRO A 156 19.89 4.13 5.58
N THR A 157 19.76 4.33 6.90
CA THR A 157 19.76 3.24 7.90
C THR A 157 18.38 3.08 8.56
N GLU A 158 17.34 3.63 7.93
CA GLU A 158 15.98 3.55 8.45
C GLU A 158 15.23 2.36 7.82
N ILE A 159 14.64 1.54 8.66
CA ILE A 159 14.01 0.28 8.29
C ILE A 159 12.56 0.29 8.75
N ILE A 160 11.63 0.00 7.84
CA ILE A 160 10.22 -0.16 8.20
C ILE A 160 10.08 -1.42 9.07
N THR A 161 9.46 -1.26 10.22
CA THR A 161 9.15 -2.36 11.14
C THR A 161 7.68 -2.75 11.10
N LYS A 162 6.77 -1.78 11.00
CA LYS A 162 5.31 -2.00 10.95
C LYS A 162 4.64 -0.92 10.09
N VAL A 163 3.44 -1.23 9.59
CA VAL A 163 2.51 -0.26 9.00
C VAL A 163 1.20 -0.34 9.76
N SER A 164 0.72 0.80 10.26
CA SER A 164 -0.50 0.90 11.06
C SER A 164 -1.59 1.61 10.26
N PHE A 165 -2.72 0.94 10.06
CA PHE A 165 -3.85 1.42 9.28
C PHE A 165 -5.04 1.73 10.19
N PRO A 166 -5.45 2.99 10.32
CA PRO A 166 -6.70 3.32 11.00
C PRO A 166 -7.90 2.66 10.31
N ILE A 167 -8.84 2.13 11.12
CA ILE A 167 -10.05 1.50 10.61
C ILE A 167 -11.03 2.59 10.14
N PRO A 168 -11.43 2.62 8.86
CA PRO A 168 -12.38 3.58 8.32
C PRO A 168 -13.82 3.18 8.65
N LYS A 169 -14.75 4.14 8.60
CA LYS A 169 -16.18 3.84 8.59
C LYS A 169 -16.63 3.25 7.26
N LYS A 170 -16.03 3.70 6.16
CA LYS A 170 -16.32 3.26 4.79
C LYS A 170 -15.02 3.29 4.00
N ALA A 171 -14.75 2.24 3.25
CA ALA A 171 -13.64 2.23 2.31
C ALA A 171 -13.87 1.23 1.19
N ALA A 172 -13.28 1.52 0.03
CA ALA A 172 -13.21 0.59 -1.08
C ALA A 172 -11.97 0.86 -1.93
N TYR A 173 -11.54 -0.16 -2.65
CA TYR A 173 -10.46 -0.10 -3.61
C TYR A 173 -10.90 -0.67 -4.94
N GLN A 174 -10.73 0.10 -6.01
CA GLN A 174 -10.98 -0.32 -7.38
C GLN A 174 -9.69 -0.26 -8.19
N LYS A 175 -9.44 -1.30 -8.96
CA LYS A 175 -8.20 -1.46 -9.75
C LYS A 175 -8.53 -1.84 -11.18
N PHE A 176 -8.04 -1.04 -12.12
CA PHE A 176 -7.91 -1.44 -13.51
C PHE A 176 -6.50 -2.01 -13.72
N ARG A 177 -6.42 -3.34 -13.77
CA ARG A 177 -5.16 -4.06 -13.81
C ARG A 177 -4.63 -4.23 -15.23
N ASN A 178 -3.32 -4.17 -15.38
CA ASN A 178 -2.65 -4.68 -16.57
C ASN A 178 -2.85 -6.20 -16.67
N GLN A 179 -3.21 -6.70 -17.83
CA GLN A 179 -3.54 -8.13 -18.02
C GLN A 179 -2.32 -9.04 -17.80
N ALA A 180 -1.14 -8.62 -18.25
CA ALA A 180 0.09 -9.41 -18.17
C ALA A 180 0.72 -9.36 -16.75
N SER A 181 1.04 -8.16 -16.26
CA SER A 181 1.76 -7.97 -15.01
C SER A 181 0.87 -7.98 -13.77
N ARG A 182 -0.44 -7.74 -13.95
CA ARG A 182 -1.43 -7.53 -12.88
C ARG A 182 -1.18 -6.30 -11.99
N TYR A 183 -0.20 -5.47 -12.34
CA TYR A 183 -0.04 -4.15 -11.73
C TYR A 183 -1.23 -3.24 -12.03
N ALA A 184 -1.42 -2.22 -11.21
CA ALA A 184 -2.45 -1.22 -11.46
C ALA A 184 -2.03 -0.34 -12.64
N LEU A 185 -2.79 -0.39 -13.76
CA LEU A 185 -2.73 0.70 -14.72
C LEU A 185 -3.28 1.98 -14.09
N VAL A 186 -4.39 1.84 -13.36
CA VAL A 186 -4.94 2.83 -12.44
C VAL A 186 -5.60 2.08 -11.28
N GLY A 187 -5.29 2.47 -10.06
CA GLY A 187 -5.98 2.03 -8.84
C GLY A 187 -6.49 3.22 -8.05
N VAL A 188 -7.71 3.15 -7.55
CA VAL A 188 -8.30 4.23 -6.74
C VAL A 188 -8.79 3.67 -5.41
N PHE A 189 -8.23 4.19 -4.33
CA PHE A 189 -8.63 3.90 -2.97
C PHE A 189 -9.47 5.06 -2.41
N VAL A 190 -10.65 4.78 -1.89
CA VAL A 190 -11.49 5.76 -1.21
C VAL A 190 -11.66 5.32 0.23
N GLY A 191 -11.36 6.21 1.18
CA GLY A 191 -11.53 6.01 2.61
C GLY A 191 -12.31 7.15 3.26
N LYS A 192 -13.26 6.81 4.15
CA LYS A 192 -13.99 7.78 4.97
C LYS A 192 -13.84 7.39 6.45
N ARG A 193 -13.25 8.30 7.24
CA ARG A 193 -13.09 8.18 8.68
C ARG A 193 -13.66 9.42 9.36
N SER A 194 -14.82 9.27 10.02
CA SER A 194 -15.55 10.42 10.57
C SER A 194 -15.84 11.48 9.51
N SER A 195 -15.31 12.69 9.66
CA SER A 195 -15.44 13.80 8.69
C SER A 195 -14.34 13.80 7.63
N GLU A 196 -13.26 13.06 7.84
CA GLU A 196 -12.14 12.98 6.90
C GLU A 196 -12.47 12.02 5.75
N ILE A 197 -12.28 12.48 4.52
CA ILE A 197 -12.39 11.67 3.31
C ILE A 197 -11.07 11.76 2.56
N ARG A 198 -10.59 10.61 2.09
CA ARG A 198 -9.37 10.48 1.33
C ARG A 198 -9.63 9.73 0.04
N VAL A 199 -9.11 10.24 -1.05
CA VAL A 199 -9.13 9.60 -2.37
C VAL A 199 -7.69 9.53 -2.86
N ALA A 200 -7.13 8.33 -2.89
CA ALA A 200 -5.75 8.09 -3.30
C ALA A 200 -5.70 7.29 -4.60
N VAL A 201 -4.78 7.67 -5.49
CA VAL A 201 -4.62 7.08 -6.82
C VAL A 201 -3.22 6.50 -6.95
N THR A 202 -3.13 5.26 -7.42
CA THR A 202 -1.89 4.60 -7.81
C THR A 202 -1.93 4.21 -9.29
N GLY A 203 -0.78 3.97 -9.90
CA GLY A 203 -0.65 3.55 -11.29
C GLY A 203 -0.68 4.69 -12.31
N ALA A 204 -1.37 5.79 -12.01
CA ALA A 204 -1.59 6.88 -12.95
C ALA A 204 -0.50 7.98 -12.89
N GLY A 205 -0.02 8.33 -11.70
CA GLY A 205 0.87 9.47 -11.50
C GLY A 205 2.31 9.21 -11.93
N ALA A 206 2.92 10.13 -12.65
CA ALA A 206 4.33 10.05 -13.04
C ALA A 206 5.28 10.08 -11.83
N ASN A 207 4.89 10.76 -10.76
CA ASN A 207 5.64 10.83 -9.50
C ASN A 207 5.21 9.78 -8.46
N GLY A 208 4.40 8.79 -8.84
CA GLY A 208 3.90 7.74 -7.94
C GLY A 208 2.50 8.00 -7.43
N VAL A 209 2.19 7.52 -6.24
CA VAL A 209 0.88 7.63 -5.59
C VAL A 209 0.55 9.08 -5.22
N PHE A 210 -0.72 9.48 -5.39
CA PHE A 210 -1.17 10.84 -5.05
C PHE A 210 -2.62 10.86 -4.56
N ARG A 211 -3.00 11.94 -3.88
CA ARG A 211 -4.39 12.20 -3.46
C ARG A 211 -5.10 13.11 -4.46
N VAL A 212 -6.44 13.05 -4.50
CA VAL A 212 -7.28 13.88 -5.37
C VAL A 212 -8.16 14.82 -4.54
N PRO A 213 -7.65 16.00 -4.14
CA PRO A 213 -8.38 16.93 -3.27
C PRO A 213 -9.74 17.36 -3.80
N SER A 214 -9.88 17.56 -5.11
CA SER A 214 -11.16 17.95 -5.72
C SER A 214 -12.27 16.90 -5.50
N PHE A 215 -11.92 15.61 -5.56
CA PHE A 215 -12.86 14.52 -5.28
C PHE A 215 -13.17 14.42 -3.78
N GLU A 216 -12.17 14.63 -2.94
CA GLU A 216 -12.34 14.63 -1.48
C GLU A 216 -13.31 15.73 -1.04
N GLU A 217 -13.17 16.94 -1.56
CA GLU A 217 -14.06 18.07 -1.27
C GLU A 217 -15.51 17.83 -1.75
N ALA A 218 -15.68 17.26 -2.95
CA ALA A 218 -17.00 16.89 -3.45
C ALA A 218 -17.66 15.83 -2.55
N LEU A 219 -16.90 14.82 -2.13
CA LEU A 219 -17.38 13.74 -1.27
C LEU A 219 -17.62 14.18 0.18
N LYS A 220 -16.94 15.22 0.68
CA LYS A 220 -17.23 15.83 2.00
C LYS A 220 -18.63 16.43 2.04
N LYS A 221 -19.08 17.06 0.95
CA LYS A 221 -20.44 17.61 0.84
C LYS A 221 -21.48 16.50 0.86
N ARG A 222 -21.26 15.45 0.08
CA ARG A 222 -22.12 14.26 0.04
C ARG A 222 -21.33 13.05 -0.40
N PHE A 223 -21.23 12.03 0.46
CA PHE A 223 -20.52 10.77 0.14
C PHE A 223 -21.40 9.88 -0.76
N SER A 224 -21.38 10.16 -2.06
CA SER A 224 -22.17 9.49 -3.08
C SER A 224 -21.44 9.45 -4.42
N PRO A 225 -21.58 8.40 -5.24
CA PRO A 225 -21.01 8.35 -6.59
C PRO A 225 -21.44 9.54 -7.46
N LYS A 226 -22.67 10.02 -7.29
CA LYS A 226 -23.23 11.19 -8.01
C LYS A 226 -22.43 12.47 -7.75
N SER A 227 -21.80 12.61 -6.59
CA SER A 227 -20.99 13.79 -6.26
C SER A 227 -19.71 13.89 -7.09
N LEU A 228 -19.32 12.81 -7.77
CA LEU A 228 -18.16 12.76 -8.67
C LEU A 228 -18.54 12.80 -10.15
N GLU A 229 -19.84 12.93 -10.49
CA GLU A 229 -20.28 13.05 -11.87
C GLU A 229 -19.78 14.38 -12.46
N GLY A 230 -19.22 14.32 -13.68
CA GLY A 230 -18.64 15.48 -14.35
C GLY A 230 -17.30 15.97 -13.82
N LEU A 231 -16.81 15.42 -12.69
CA LEU A 231 -15.49 15.76 -12.21
C LEU A 231 -14.42 14.91 -12.93
N THR A 232 -13.37 15.59 -13.36
CA THR A 232 -12.18 15.00 -13.98
C THR A 232 -10.94 15.49 -13.26
N ILE A 233 -9.82 14.76 -13.44
CA ILE A 233 -8.50 15.26 -13.06
C ILE A 233 -7.73 15.67 -14.32
N PRO A 234 -6.77 16.62 -14.21
CA PRO A 234 -5.89 16.95 -15.33
C PRO A 234 -5.09 15.73 -15.78
N ALA A 235 -4.79 15.64 -17.07
CA ALA A 235 -3.88 14.63 -17.61
C ALA A 235 -2.41 14.99 -17.36
N ASP A 236 -2.13 16.25 -17.08
CA ASP A 236 -0.79 16.73 -16.75
C ASP A 236 -0.25 16.03 -15.50
N GLY A 237 1.01 15.61 -15.55
CA GLY A 237 1.65 14.84 -14.47
C GLY A 237 1.23 13.38 -14.38
N LEU A 238 0.43 12.85 -15.33
CA LEU A 238 0.10 11.44 -15.43
C LEU A 238 1.02 10.72 -16.44
N ASN A 239 1.19 9.41 -16.22
CA ASN A 239 1.94 8.54 -17.10
C ASN A 239 1.27 8.39 -18.48
N SER A 240 2.08 8.38 -19.54
CA SER A 240 1.67 8.00 -20.88
C SER A 240 2.65 6.98 -21.45
N ASP A 241 2.18 5.79 -21.76
CA ASP A 241 2.97 4.66 -22.24
C ASP A 241 2.17 3.76 -23.20
N ILE A 242 2.74 2.61 -23.60
CA ILE A 242 2.10 1.64 -24.48
C ILE A 242 0.81 1.02 -23.91
N HIS A 243 0.54 1.18 -22.61
CA HIS A 243 -0.63 0.62 -21.93
C HIS A 243 -1.79 1.62 -21.80
N GLY A 244 -1.52 2.91 -21.96
CA GLY A 244 -2.54 3.95 -21.89
C GLY A 244 -1.97 5.36 -21.86
N SER A 245 -2.66 6.27 -22.55
CA SER A 245 -2.31 7.69 -22.52
C SER A 245 -2.66 8.34 -21.15
N ALA A 246 -2.12 9.51 -20.92
CA ALA A 246 -2.40 10.30 -19.71
C ALA A 246 -3.91 10.65 -19.61
N GLU A 247 -4.55 10.99 -20.73
CA GLU A 247 -5.99 11.29 -20.79
C GLU A 247 -6.84 10.04 -20.46
N TYR A 248 -6.43 8.88 -20.95
CA TYR A 248 -7.11 7.62 -20.62
C TYR A 248 -6.98 7.29 -19.14
N ARG A 249 -5.80 7.48 -18.54
CA ARG A 249 -5.60 7.29 -17.10
C ARG A 249 -6.42 8.28 -16.28
N ALA A 250 -6.48 9.56 -16.68
CA ALA A 250 -7.32 10.57 -16.06
C ALA A 250 -8.80 10.17 -16.09
N HIS A 251 -9.29 9.70 -17.24
CA HIS A 251 -10.67 9.19 -17.38
C HIS A 251 -10.92 8.00 -16.43
N LEU A 252 -10.02 7.02 -16.40
CA LEU A 252 -10.13 5.85 -15.52
C LEU A 252 -10.16 6.23 -14.04
N VAL A 253 -9.40 7.23 -13.60
CA VAL A 253 -9.45 7.73 -12.21
C VAL A 253 -10.87 8.12 -11.84
N GLY A 254 -11.55 8.91 -12.67
CA GLY A 254 -12.94 9.32 -12.45
C GLY A 254 -13.92 8.14 -12.41
N VAL A 255 -13.77 7.18 -13.33
CA VAL A 255 -14.60 5.96 -13.39
C VAL A 255 -14.40 5.11 -12.14
N LEU A 256 -13.15 4.82 -11.77
CA LEU A 256 -12.82 3.96 -10.64
C LEU A 256 -13.18 4.63 -9.30
N ALA A 257 -13.02 5.94 -9.18
CA ALA A 257 -13.44 6.68 -8.00
C ALA A 257 -14.95 6.53 -7.75
N ARG A 258 -15.78 6.71 -8.78
CA ARG A 258 -17.24 6.50 -8.67
C ARG A 258 -17.59 5.06 -8.26
N ARG A 259 -16.93 4.07 -8.86
CA ARG A 259 -17.11 2.64 -8.51
C ARG A 259 -16.68 2.35 -7.07
N ALA A 260 -15.55 2.90 -6.63
CA ALA A 260 -15.08 2.75 -5.25
C ALA A 260 -16.05 3.37 -4.24
N VAL A 261 -16.57 4.58 -4.52
CA VAL A 261 -17.59 5.19 -3.66
C VAL A 261 -18.87 4.36 -3.61
N ALA A 262 -19.32 3.84 -4.76
CA ALA A 262 -20.52 2.97 -4.81
C ALA A 262 -20.32 1.71 -3.96
N GLU A 263 -19.17 1.04 -4.08
CA GLU A 263 -18.83 -0.12 -3.26
C GLU A 263 -18.75 0.23 -1.77
N ALA A 264 -18.08 1.33 -1.42
CA ALA A 264 -17.94 1.77 -0.04
C ALA A 264 -19.28 2.13 0.62
N VAL A 265 -20.26 2.62 -0.15
CA VAL A 265 -21.63 2.86 0.33
C VAL A 265 -22.38 1.55 0.55
N ALA A 266 -22.27 0.60 -0.38
CA ALA A 266 -22.93 -0.70 -0.30
C ALA A 266 -22.40 -1.56 0.87
N SER A 267 -21.09 -1.54 1.12
CA SER A 267 -20.43 -2.34 2.15
C SER A 267 -20.77 -1.90 3.58
N SER A 268 -21.15 -0.64 3.80
CA SER A 268 -21.47 -0.12 5.15
C SER A 268 -22.64 -0.81 5.82
N SER A 269 -23.61 -1.26 5.04
CA SER A 269 -24.76 -1.96 5.57
C SER A 269 -24.43 -3.34 6.17
N VAL A 270 -23.26 -3.88 5.87
CA VAL A 270 -22.79 -5.18 6.39
C VAL A 270 -22.01 -4.97 7.70
N ILE A 271 -21.15 -3.96 7.75
CA ILE A 271 -20.32 -3.68 8.94
C ILE A 271 -21.19 -3.19 10.12
N GLU A 272 -22.16 -2.32 9.86
CA GLU A 272 -23.12 -1.89 10.89
C GLU A 272 -23.89 -3.07 11.49
N ARG A 273 -24.32 -4.06 10.70
CA ARG A 273 -24.99 -5.27 11.19
C ARG A 273 -24.08 -6.16 12.05
N VAL A 274 -22.78 -6.21 11.76
CA VAL A 274 -21.81 -7.04 12.52
C VAL A 274 -21.45 -6.35 13.84
N VAL A 275 -21.29 -5.02 13.86
CA VAL A 275 -21.02 -4.26 15.08
C VAL A 275 -22.23 -4.31 16.03
N ASP A 276 -23.45 -4.18 15.51
CA ASP A 276 -24.69 -4.30 16.31
C ASP A 276 -24.86 -5.72 16.86
N ALA A 277 -24.53 -6.74 16.08
CA ALA A 277 -24.58 -8.14 16.52
C ALA A 277 -23.55 -8.45 17.62
N VAL A 278 -22.33 -7.87 17.54
CA VAL A 278 -21.28 -8.06 18.57
C VAL A 278 -21.61 -7.26 19.84
N SER A 279 -22.19 -6.06 19.70
CA SER A 279 -22.61 -5.24 20.86
C SER A 279 -23.82 -5.83 21.61
N SER A 280 -24.60 -6.69 20.95
CA SER A 280 -25.76 -7.37 21.59
C SER A 280 -25.40 -8.69 22.28
N VAL A 281 -24.16 -9.18 22.17
CA VAL A 281 -23.67 -10.46 22.73
C VAL A 281 -22.77 -10.26 23.97
N VAL A 282 -22.41 -9.02 24.30
CA VAL A 282 -21.65 -8.71 25.54
C VAL A 282 -22.66 -8.25 26.59
N PRO A 283 -22.88 -9.07 27.64
CA PRO A 283 -23.76 -8.69 28.75
C PRO A 283 -23.18 -7.57 29.62
#